data_0d45747455ac898f13b575a80b57a974
#
_entry.id   0d45747455ac898f13b575a80b57a974
#
_cell.length_a   1.000
_cell.length_b   1.000
_cell.length_c   1.000
_cell.angle_alpha   90.00
_cell.angle_beta   90.00
_cell.angle_gamma   90.00
#
_symmetry.space_group_name_H-M   'P 1'
#
loop_
_entity.id
_entity.type
_entity.pdbx_description
1 polymer ?
#
loop_
_entity_poly.entity_id
_entity_poly.type
_entity_poly.pdbx_seq_one_letter_code
_entity_poly.pdbx_strand_id
1 'polypeptide(L)'
;TYMKKVQSAAIPYRLDEAGQLSLLLVTSRRKGRWVLPKGTISGMLPHASAAREAFEEAGVIGSITETPFATYHLRKKVGHGAAIEVPVHAFPMRVTVELPTWPEMNFRKRQWVSAAKIPEMVESAELRSLLQRFAQSDEARS
;
A
#
# COMPACT_ATOMS: atom_id res chain seq x y z
N THR A 1 -21.15 -19.90 -5.54
CA THR A 1 -20.10 -19.23 -6.30
C THR A 1 -19.42 -18.19 -5.43
N TYR A 2 -18.14 -18.30 -5.32
CA TYR A 2 -17.36 -17.44 -4.45
C TYR A 2 -16.83 -16.24 -5.24
N MET A 3 -17.30 -15.04 -4.90
CA MET A 3 -16.83 -13.82 -5.54
C MET A 3 -15.63 -13.27 -4.77
N LYS A 4 -14.48 -13.18 -5.43
CA LYS A 4 -13.29 -12.55 -4.87
C LYS A 4 -13.52 -11.05 -4.75
N LYS A 5 -13.30 -10.49 -3.56
CA LYS A 5 -13.36 -9.05 -3.36
C LYS A 5 -12.01 -8.45 -3.75
N VAL A 6 -12.03 -7.60 -4.76
CA VAL A 6 -10.85 -6.87 -5.19
C VAL A 6 -10.55 -5.75 -4.22
N GLN A 7 -9.28 -5.53 -3.92
CA GLN A 7 -8.84 -4.44 -3.06
C GLN A 7 -7.99 -3.43 -3.83
N SER A 8 -7.91 -2.23 -3.31
CA SER A 8 -7.02 -1.18 -3.77
C SER A 8 -6.02 -0.83 -2.67
N ALA A 9 -4.77 -0.63 -3.08
CA ALA A 9 -3.71 -0.17 -2.20
C ALA A 9 -3.08 1.09 -2.77
N ALA A 10 -2.58 1.94 -1.90
CA ALA A 10 -1.72 3.05 -2.31
C ALA A 10 -0.27 2.64 -2.12
N ILE A 11 0.61 3.10 -3.04
CA ILE A 11 2.05 3.07 -2.85
C ILE A 11 2.47 4.49 -2.50
N PRO A 12 2.42 4.88 -1.21
CA PRO A 12 2.76 6.25 -0.84
C PRO A 12 4.27 6.43 -0.94
N TYR A 13 4.70 7.46 -1.66
CA TYR A 13 6.13 7.70 -1.83
C TYR A 13 6.44 9.19 -1.78
N ARG A 14 7.69 9.47 -1.52
CA ARG A 14 8.25 10.83 -1.59
C ARG A 14 9.70 10.75 -2.05
N LEU A 15 10.18 11.85 -2.62
CA LEU A 15 11.57 12.04 -2.98
C LEU A 15 12.13 13.14 -2.08
N ASP A 16 13.34 12.91 -1.54
CA ASP A 16 14.03 13.97 -0.79
C ASP A 16 14.77 14.91 -1.76
N GLU A 17 15.49 15.89 -1.20
CA GLU A 17 16.22 16.89 -2.00
C GLU A 17 17.28 16.25 -2.88
N ALA A 18 17.85 15.13 -2.46
CA ALA A 18 18.87 14.41 -3.22
C ALA A 18 18.25 13.45 -4.25
N GLY A 19 16.91 13.39 -4.36
CA GLY A 19 16.22 12.48 -5.25
C GLY A 19 16.09 11.07 -4.72
N GLN A 20 16.37 10.86 -3.43
CA GLN A 20 16.25 9.55 -2.80
C GLN A 20 14.78 9.23 -2.52
N LEU A 21 14.35 8.03 -2.94
CA LEU A 21 12.97 7.58 -2.77
C LEU A 21 12.77 6.97 -1.40
N SER A 22 11.66 7.33 -0.76
CA SER A 22 11.14 6.62 0.42
C SER A 22 9.71 6.19 0.15
N LEU A 23 9.36 5.01 0.65
CA LEU A 23 8.02 4.46 0.59
C LEU A 23 7.44 4.41 2.00
N LEU A 24 6.14 4.68 2.13
CA LEU A 24 5.49 4.63 3.43
C LEU A 24 4.79 3.28 3.60
N LEU A 25 5.17 2.56 4.64
CA LEU A 25 4.53 1.30 5.00
C LEU A 25 3.75 1.48 6.30
N VAL A 26 2.72 0.66 6.48
CA VAL A 26 1.94 0.59 7.71
C VAL A 26 1.93 -0.83 8.24
N THR A 27 1.64 -0.99 9.54
CA THR A 27 1.50 -2.34 10.09
C THR A 27 0.08 -2.86 9.86
N SER A 28 -0.03 -4.16 9.55
CA SER A 28 -1.33 -4.83 9.51
C SER A 28 -1.90 -4.95 10.92
N ARG A 29 -3.24 -4.91 11.04
CA ARG A 29 -3.88 -4.80 12.36
C ARG A 29 -3.66 -6.03 13.24
N ARG A 30 -3.71 -7.23 12.65
CA ARG A 30 -3.64 -8.47 13.43
C ARG A 30 -2.21 -8.92 13.70
N LYS A 31 -1.37 -8.90 12.66
CA LYS A 31 -0.03 -9.51 12.75
C LYS A 31 1.10 -8.50 12.83
N GLY A 32 0.79 -7.21 12.68
CA GLY A 32 1.80 -6.15 12.73
C GLY A 32 2.85 -6.24 11.63
N ARG A 33 2.51 -6.84 10.49
CA ARG A 33 3.41 -6.94 9.34
C ARG A 33 3.42 -5.64 8.57
N TRP A 34 4.57 -5.29 8.01
CA TRP A 34 4.69 -4.09 7.20
C TRP A 34 4.09 -4.32 5.81
N VAL A 35 3.10 -3.52 5.48
CA VAL A 35 2.29 -3.66 4.26
C VAL A 35 1.94 -2.28 3.71
N LEU A 36 1.31 -2.26 2.52
CA LEU A 36 0.73 -1.03 1.98
C LEU A 36 -0.62 -0.74 2.62
N PRO A 37 -1.01 0.54 2.75
CA PRO A 37 -2.38 0.87 3.11
C PRO A 37 -3.32 0.40 1.99
N LYS A 38 -4.37 -0.31 2.37
CA LYS A 38 -5.26 -0.96 1.42
C LYS A 38 -6.60 -1.29 2.03
N GLY A 39 -7.58 -1.46 1.17
CA GLY A 39 -8.90 -1.89 1.60
C GLY A 39 -9.76 -2.35 0.43
N THR A 40 -10.92 -2.91 0.76
CA THR A 40 -11.90 -3.35 -0.23
C THR A 40 -12.49 -2.15 -0.94
N ILE A 41 -12.57 -2.22 -2.26
CA ILE A 41 -13.19 -1.17 -3.06
C ILE A 41 -14.70 -1.19 -2.82
N SER A 42 -15.26 -0.04 -2.43
CA SER A 42 -16.67 0.06 -2.09
C SER A 42 -17.21 1.42 -2.51
N GLY A 43 -18.06 1.43 -3.56
CA GLY A 43 -18.75 2.64 -4.01
C GLY A 43 -17.88 3.76 -4.54
N MET A 44 -16.61 3.49 -4.80
CA MET A 44 -15.64 4.47 -5.28
C MET A 44 -14.85 3.91 -6.44
N LEU A 45 -14.24 4.80 -7.23
CA LEU A 45 -13.26 4.36 -8.22
C LEU A 45 -12.04 3.74 -7.50
N PRO A 46 -11.38 2.74 -8.11
CA PRO A 46 -10.29 2.04 -7.43
C PRO A 46 -9.17 2.93 -6.91
N HIS A 47 -8.72 3.92 -7.68
CA HIS A 47 -7.67 4.83 -7.23
C HIS A 47 -8.15 5.75 -6.09
N ALA A 48 -9.42 6.16 -6.12
CA ALA A 48 -9.99 6.98 -5.04
C ALA A 48 -10.09 6.17 -3.75
N SER A 49 -10.45 4.89 -3.85
CA SER A 49 -10.46 3.98 -2.72
C SER A 49 -9.06 3.83 -2.11
N ALA A 50 -8.03 3.68 -2.95
CA ALA A 50 -6.65 3.60 -2.48
C ALA A 50 -6.22 4.87 -1.75
N ALA A 51 -6.57 6.04 -2.27
CA ALA A 51 -6.26 7.32 -1.63
C ALA A 51 -6.92 7.44 -0.26
N ARG A 52 -8.17 6.98 -0.15
CA ARG A 52 -8.90 6.98 1.11
C ARG A 52 -8.22 6.06 2.15
N GLU A 53 -7.80 4.87 1.72
CA GLU A 53 -7.10 3.95 2.63
C GLU A 53 -5.79 4.53 3.11
N ALA A 54 -5.05 5.23 2.23
CA ALA A 54 -3.82 5.90 2.62
C ALA A 54 -4.08 6.97 3.69
N PHE A 55 -5.17 7.72 3.57
CA PHE A 55 -5.55 8.69 4.58
C PHE A 55 -5.94 8.00 5.90
N GLU A 56 -6.81 7.01 5.84
CA GLU A 56 -7.32 6.35 7.05
C GLU A 56 -6.24 5.56 7.80
N GLU A 57 -5.42 4.81 7.08
CA GLU A 57 -4.44 3.90 7.68
C GLU A 57 -3.08 4.53 7.92
N ALA A 58 -2.67 5.48 7.08
CA ALA A 58 -1.32 6.07 7.12
C ALA A 58 -1.29 7.57 7.35
N GLY A 59 -2.43 8.25 7.32
CA GLY A 59 -2.48 9.69 7.57
C GLY A 59 -1.78 10.53 6.53
N VAL A 60 -1.82 10.12 5.27
CA VAL A 60 -1.19 10.87 4.19
C VAL A 60 -2.18 11.23 3.09
N ILE A 61 -1.91 12.35 2.46
CA ILE A 61 -2.68 12.89 1.35
C ILE A 61 -1.69 13.23 0.23
N GLY A 62 -2.09 13.00 -1.01
CA GLY A 62 -1.22 13.30 -2.12
C GLY A 62 -1.90 13.11 -3.46
N SER A 63 -1.07 13.11 -4.50
CA SER A 63 -1.49 12.93 -5.88
C SER A 63 -1.40 11.45 -6.23
N ILE A 64 -2.53 10.84 -6.56
CA ILE A 64 -2.60 9.42 -6.89
C ILE A 64 -2.90 9.24 -8.37
N THR A 65 -2.27 8.24 -8.99
CA THR A 65 -2.53 7.92 -10.40
C THR A 65 -3.83 7.14 -10.54
N GLU A 66 -4.53 7.33 -11.65
CA GLU A 66 -5.77 6.62 -11.93
C GLU A 66 -5.53 5.19 -12.41
N THR A 67 -4.33 4.90 -12.89
CA THR A 67 -3.94 3.58 -13.39
C THR A 67 -3.06 2.89 -12.36
N PRO A 68 -3.30 1.62 -12.04
CA PRO A 68 -2.46 0.91 -11.10
C PRO A 68 -1.07 0.68 -11.70
N PHE A 69 -0.05 0.69 -10.84
CA PHE A 69 1.30 0.30 -11.23
C PHE A 69 1.39 -1.20 -11.46
N ALA A 70 0.79 -1.97 -10.56
CA ALA A 70 0.79 -3.43 -10.62
C ALA A 70 -0.26 -3.99 -9.68
N THR A 71 -0.48 -5.30 -9.78
CA THR A 71 -1.41 -6.03 -8.91
C THR A 71 -0.63 -7.10 -8.16
N TYR A 72 -0.92 -7.26 -6.88
CA TYR A 72 -0.40 -8.36 -6.09
C TYR A 72 -1.56 -9.04 -5.37
N HIS A 73 -1.30 -10.16 -4.69
CA HIS A 73 -2.35 -10.97 -4.12
C HIS A 73 -2.14 -11.16 -2.63
N LEU A 74 -3.26 -11.13 -1.90
CA LEU A 74 -3.31 -11.49 -0.49
C LEU A 74 -3.87 -12.89 -0.39
N ARG A 75 -3.33 -13.69 0.52
CA ARG A 75 -3.93 -14.97 0.87
C ARG A 75 -4.77 -14.78 2.13
N LYS A 76 -6.06 -15.05 2.01
CA LYS A 76 -6.98 -14.99 3.14
C LYS A 76 -7.55 -16.36 3.40
N LYS A 77 -7.55 -16.78 4.67
CA LYS A 77 -8.20 -18.02 5.08
C LYS A 77 -9.70 -17.80 5.16
N VAL A 78 -10.45 -18.70 4.55
CA VAL A 78 -11.92 -18.72 4.65
C VAL A 78 -12.34 -20.10 5.10
N GLY A 79 -13.17 -20.16 6.15
CA GLY A 79 -13.67 -21.43 6.68
C GLY A 79 -12.55 -22.33 7.22
N HIS A 80 -12.69 -23.63 7.03
CA HIS A 80 -11.84 -24.64 7.64
C HIS A 80 -10.54 -24.88 6.83
N GLY A 81 -9.60 -23.93 6.91
CA GLY A 81 -8.30 -24.10 6.32
C GLY A 81 -8.18 -23.80 4.83
N ALA A 82 -9.28 -23.51 4.14
CA ALA A 82 -9.24 -23.09 2.76
C ALA A 82 -8.66 -21.67 2.67
N ALA A 83 -7.86 -21.40 1.63
CA ALA A 83 -7.33 -20.07 1.38
C ALA A 83 -7.83 -19.57 0.03
N ILE A 84 -8.14 -18.28 -0.04
CA ILE A 84 -8.46 -17.61 -1.29
C ILE A 84 -7.41 -16.54 -1.56
N GLU A 85 -7.17 -16.26 -2.82
CA GLU A 85 -6.32 -15.15 -3.21
C GLU A 85 -7.20 -13.96 -3.56
N VAL A 86 -6.85 -12.80 -3.00
CA VAL A 86 -7.57 -11.55 -3.23
C VAL A 86 -6.63 -10.63 -4.00
N PRO A 87 -6.99 -10.22 -5.22
CA PRO A 87 -6.14 -9.28 -5.97
C PRO A 87 -6.20 -7.89 -5.36
N VAL A 88 -5.04 -7.24 -5.30
CA VAL A 88 -4.88 -5.89 -4.78
C VAL A 88 -4.22 -5.05 -5.87
N HIS A 89 -4.93 -4.05 -6.36
CA HIS A 89 -4.38 -3.11 -7.34
C HIS A 89 -3.67 -2.00 -6.60
N ALA A 90 -2.38 -1.79 -6.89
CA ALA A 90 -1.54 -0.82 -6.19
C ALA A 90 -1.33 0.43 -7.04
N PHE A 91 -1.70 1.58 -6.49
CA PHE A 91 -1.68 2.87 -7.16
C PHE A 91 -0.61 3.77 -6.57
N PRO A 92 0.37 4.24 -7.37
CA PRO A 92 1.36 5.20 -6.89
C PRO A 92 0.70 6.48 -6.37
N MET A 93 1.15 6.93 -5.21
CA MET A 93 0.65 8.14 -4.59
C MET A 93 1.83 9.00 -4.13
N ARG A 94 2.02 10.14 -4.78
CA ARG A 94 3.04 11.10 -4.35
C ARG A 94 2.50 11.88 -3.17
N VAL A 95 3.09 11.67 -2.00
CA VAL A 95 2.62 12.28 -0.76
C VAL A 95 2.98 13.76 -0.73
N THR A 96 2.00 14.60 -0.49
CA THR A 96 2.18 16.04 -0.33
C THR A 96 1.95 16.51 1.10
N VAL A 97 1.14 15.76 1.87
CA VAL A 97 0.83 16.08 3.26
C VAL A 97 0.93 14.83 4.12
N GLU A 98 1.66 14.92 5.21
CA GLU A 98 1.69 13.89 6.24
C GLU A 98 1.09 14.48 7.50
N LEU A 99 -0.03 13.90 7.95
CA LEU A 99 -0.78 14.41 9.10
C LEU A 99 -0.17 13.86 10.40
N PRO A 100 -0.11 14.67 11.47
CA PRO A 100 0.39 14.18 12.76
C PRO A 100 -0.58 13.22 13.44
N THR A 101 -1.88 13.30 13.12
CA THR A 101 -2.90 12.38 13.65
C THR A 101 -3.76 11.92 12.47
N TRP A 102 -4.24 10.68 12.57
CA TRP A 102 -5.07 10.11 11.51
C TRP A 102 -6.03 9.06 12.09
N PRO A 103 -7.07 8.66 11.34
CA PRO A 103 -8.14 7.81 11.89
C PRO A 103 -7.68 6.53 12.58
N GLU A 104 -6.73 5.78 11.98
CA GLU A 104 -6.32 4.49 12.52
C GLU A 104 -4.99 4.54 13.27
N MET A 105 -4.57 5.72 13.71
CA MET A 105 -3.28 5.89 14.37
C MET A 105 -3.08 5.02 15.62
N ASN A 106 -4.17 4.66 16.29
CA ASN A 106 -4.10 3.82 17.49
C ASN A 106 -3.96 2.33 17.16
N PHE A 107 -4.17 1.95 15.91
CA PHE A 107 -4.15 0.55 15.46
C PHE A 107 -2.99 0.25 14.55
N ARG A 108 -2.31 1.25 14.01
CA ARG A 108 -1.26 1.07 13.01
C ARG A 108 -0.07 1.96 13.30
N LYS A 109 1.10 1.40 13.11
CA LYS A 109 2.34 2.18 13.01
C LYS A 109 2.56 2.51 11.55
N ARG A 110 3.25 3.59 11.27
CA ARG A 110 3.68 3.96 9.93
C ARG A 110 5.17 4.26 9.92
N GLN A 111 5.83 3.96 8.81
CA GLN A 111 7.27 4.21 8.72
C GLN A 111 7.67 4.47 7.27
N TRP A 112 8.42 5.54 7.06
CA TRP A 112 9.10 5.78 5.80
C TRP A 112 10.32 4.88 5.70
N VAL A 113 10.44 4.17 4.58
CA VAL A 113 11.55 3.25 4.38
C VAL A 113 12.21 3.50 3.03
N SER A 114 13.54 3.36 2.99
CA SER A 114 14.26 3.39 1.72
C SER A 114 14.04 2.10 0.94
N ALA A 115 14.27 2.15 -0.37
CA ALA A 115 14.16 0.95 -1.21
C ALA A 115 15.03 -0.19 -0.71
N ALA A 116 16.22 0.13 -0.18
CA ALA A 116 17.16 -0.88 0.33
C ALA A 116 16.63 -1.65 1.54
N LYS A 117 15.70 -1.06 2.30
CA LYS A 117 15.12 -1.69 3.50
C LYS A 117 13.93 -2.59 3.19
N ILE A 118 13.33 -2.49 2.01
CA ILE A 118 12.15 -3.27 1.65
C ILE A 118 12.36 -4.77 1.86
N PRO A 119 13.48 -5.39 1.40
CA PRO A 119 13.65 -6.83 1.58
C PRO A 119 13.64 -7.30 3.03
N GLU A 120 14.09 -6.47 3.96
CA GLU A 120 14.13 -6.81 5.38
C GLU A 120 12.77 -6.67 6.04
N MET A 121 11.91 -5.78 5.55
CA MET A 121 10.69 -5.39 6.25
C MET A 121 9.45 -6.07 5.69
N VAL A 122 9.37 -6.25 4.37
CA VAL A 122 8.18 -6.78 3.72
C VAL A 122 8.27 -8.29 3.61
N GLU A 123 7.36 -8.99 4.28
CA GLU A 123 7.37 -10.45 4.34
C GLU A 123 6.88 -11.11 3.04
N SER A 124 5.85 -10.54 2.41
CA SER A 124 5.30 -11.08 1.17
C SER A 124 6.30 -10.92 0.03
N ALA A 125 6.69 -12.04 -0.59
CA ALA A 125 7.62 -12.02 -1.72
C ALA A 125 7.04 -11.26 -2.91
N GLU A 126 5.76 -11.41 -3.17
CA GLU A 126 5.09 -10.73 -4.29
C GLU A 126 5.05 -9.23 -4.07
N LEU A 127 4.67 -8.77 -2.88
CA LEU A 127 4.66 -7.34 -2.56
C LEU A 127 6.08 -6.77 -2.57
N ARG A 128 7.03 -7.50 -2.02
CA ARG A 128 8.44 -7.10 -2.02
C ARG A 128 8.95 -6.86 -3.44
N SER A 129 8.66 -7.80 -4.35
CA SER A 129 9.03 -7.68 -5.75
C SER A 129 8.37 -6.47 -6.43
N LEU A 130 7.08 -6.25 -6.16
CA LEU A 130 6.35 -5.12 -6.71
C LEU A 130 6.98 -3.79 -6.29
N LEU A 131 7.29 -3.65 -4.99
CA LEU A 131 7.85 -2.42 -4.46
C LEU A 131 9.27 -2.17 -4.98
N GLN A 132 10.06 -3.23 -5.16
CA GLN A 132 11.39 -3.11 -5.74
C GLN A 132 11.33 -2.65 -7.20
N ARG A 133 10.37 -3.19 -7.98
CA ARG A 133 10.15 -2.72 -9.35
C ARG A 133 9.67 -1.27 -9.39
N PHE A 134 8.79 -0.89 -8.46
CA PHE A 134 8.33 0.48 -8.38
C PHE A 134 9.49 1.44 -8.10
N ALA A 135 10.36 1.08 -7.17
CA ALA A 135 11.51 1.91 -6.80
C ALA A 135 12.45 2.19 -7.98
N GLN A 136 12.49 1.30 -8.97
CA GLN A 136 13.32 1.44 -10.16
C GLN A 136 12.57 2.05 -11.34
N SER A 137 11.29 2.32 -11.20
CA SER A 137 10.44 2.80 -12.29
C SER A 137 10.55 4.31 -12.47
N ASP A 138 10.16 4.77 -13.65
CA ASP A 138 10.08 6.22 -13.94
C ASP A 138 8.97 6.88 -13.11
N GLU A 139 7.91 6.13 -12.77
CA GLU A 139 6.81 6.65 -11.97
C GLU A 139 7.28 7.11 -10.59
N ALA A 140 8.26 6.43 -10.01
CA ALA A 140 8.81 6.79 -8.70
C ALA A 140 9.59 8.11 -8.73
N ARG A 141 9.82 8.69 -9.90
CA ARG A 141 10.58 9.94 -10.07
C ARG A 141 9.73 11.09 -10.60
N SER A 142 8.45 10.88 -10.76
CA SER A 142 7.56 11.93 -11.28
C SER A 142 6.73 12.61 -10.19
#